data_49f418577433d3eb3fe261a76efacfab
#
_entry.id   49f418577433d3eb3fe261a76efacfab
#
_cell.length_a   1.000
_cell.length_b   1.000
_cell.length_c   1.000
_cell.angle_alpha   90.00
_cell.angle_beta   90.00
_cell.angle_gamma   90.00
#
_symmetry.space_group_name_H-M   'P 1'
#
loop_
_entity.id
_entity.type
_entity.pdbx_description
1 polymer ?
#
loop_
_entity_poly.entity_id
_entity_poly.type
_entity_poly.pdbx_seq_one_letter_code
_entity_poly.pdbx_strand_id
1 'polypeptide(L)'
;LPEDKKIDPPLLYGRLYTNGLKNLMREDKVEEVISILKEKKEKIVLLGHGALIDEFLPFADVKVYMDISPKEAALRCNRKEYINIGDKVARPFKELMRRNYYVDFESEVNLRKKLVENKILDYYIFADDREHLVMLPYADLDVIFEEMSHKPFRCKPVYLEGVWGGFFMMRERNLPKTMKNCSWIFDMIPSEVSIVALANGKRVEVPFYTYVHAKGINIMGKDCVDYFKGYFPIRFNYDDTWHSNGNMSIQCHPYDSYIKKMYGELGRQDESYYIVEAAEGAKTFLGFKKGADPDEFMAKVKESEKTGEK
;
A
#
# COMPACT_ATOMS: atom_id res chain seq x y z
N LEU A 1 12.64 -3.32 17.69
CA LEU A 1 13.18 -2.14 17.01
C LEU A 1 13.60 -1.11 18.05
N PRO A 2 14.70 -0.37 17.82
CA PRO A 2 15.08 0.77 18.64
C PRO A 2 13.95 1.77 18.76
N GLU A 3 13.81 2.45 19.92
CA GLU A 3 12.73 3.42 20.18
C GLU A 3 12.72 4.58 19.17
N ASP A 4 13.90 5.00 18.70
CA ASP A 4 14.08 6.05 17.71
C ASP A 4 13.54 5.69 16.31
N LYS A 5 13.28 4.40 16.07
CA LYS A 5 12.71 3.88 14.83
C LYS A 5 11.21 3.61 14.92
N LYS A 6 10.59 3.87 16.06
CA LYS A 6 9.14 3.82 16.23
C LYS A 6 8.50 5.08 15.67
N ILE A 7 7.29 4.90 15.16
CA ILE A 7 6.47 6.03 14.74
C ILE A 7 6.05 6.81 15.98
N ASP A 8 6.11 8.13 15.89
CA ASP A 8 5.75 9.02 16.98
C ASP A 8 4.28 8.81 17.41
N PRO A 9 4.05 8.46 18.70
CA PRO A 9 2.71 8.20 19.22
C PRO A 9 1.73 9.36 19.16
N PRO A 10 2.15 10.64 19.29
CA PRO A 10 1.22 11.77 19.27
C PRO A 10 0.51 12.00 17.95
N LEU A 11 1.06 11.50 16.84
CA LEU A 11 0.43 11.66 15.52
C LEU A 11 -0.65 10.61 15.32
N LEU A 12 -1.82 11.04 14.87
CA LEU A 12 -2.91 10.15 14.45
C LEU A 12 -2.43 9.23 13.30
N TYR A 13 -1.75 9.83 12.33
CA TYR A 13 -1.05 9.15 11.25
C TYR A 13 0.43 9.00 11.62
N GLY A 14 1.11 8.05 10.99
CA GLY A 14 2.54 7.88 11.15
C GLY A 14 3.33 8.80 10.22
N ARG A 15 4.64 8.74 10.33
CA ARG A 15 5.57 9.38 9.41
C ARG A 15 6.17 8.31 8.49
N LEU A 16 6.24 8.60 7.19
CA LEU A 16 6.85 7.69 6.23
C LEU A 16 8.32 7.43 6.59
N TYR A 17 8.66 6.16 6.64
CA TYR A 17 10.02 5.71 6.87
C TYR A 17 10.81 5.76 5.57
N THR A 18 11.81 6.62 5.50
CA THR A 18 12.57 6.88 4.28
C THR A 18 13.88 6.09 4.19
N ASN A 19 14.30 5.44 5.27
CA ASN A 19 15.50 4.61 5.26
C ASN A 19 15.20 3.21 4.73
N GLY A 20 16.23 2.52 4.26
CA GLY A 20 16.11 1.16 3.76
C GLY A 20 15.89 0.12 4.85
N LEU A 21 15.52 -1.09 4.44
CA LEU A 21 15.24 -2.22 5.32
C LEU A 21 16.46 -2.59 6.21
N LYS A 22 17.68 -2.47 5.69
CA LYS A 22 18.91 -2.67 6.45
C LYS A 22 18.97 -1.86 7.75
N ASN A 23 18.49 -0.62 7.73
CA ASN A 23 18.49 0.26 8.90
C ASN A 23 17.52 -0.20 10.03
N LEU A 24 16.64 -1.14 9.74
CA LEU A 24 15.79 -1.81 10.72
C LEU A 24 16.47 -3.07 11.33
N MET A 25 17.61 -3.48 10.80
CA MET A 25 18.34 -4.66 11.24
C MET A 25 19.42 -4.30 12.28
N ARG A 26 19.80 -5.29 13.04
CA ARG A 26 20.95 -5.21 13.97
C ARG A 26 22.23 -5.44 13.17
N GLU A 27 23.15 -4.51 13.25
CA GLU A 27 24.43 -4.55 12.53
C GLU A 27 25.24 -5.82 12.87
N ASP A 28 25.33 -6.15 14.17
CA ASP A 28 26.03 -7.36 14.63
C ASP A 28 25.47 -8.65 14.00
N LYS A 29 24.16 -8.69 13.75
CA LYS A 29 23.50 -9.83 13.10
C LYS A 29 23.69 -9.87 11.60
N VAL A 30 23.77 -8.72 10.96
CA VAL A 30 24.12 -8.62 9.53
C VAL A 30 25.54 -9.13 9.31
N GLU A 31 26.51 -8.71 10.15
CA GLU A 31 27.90 -9.19 10.10
C GLU A 31 28.03 -10.69 10.36
N GLU A 32 27.28 -11.22 11.33
CA GLU A 32 27.23 -12.66 11.60
C GLU A 32 26.76 -13.45 10.36
N VAL A 33 25.69 -13.01 9.70
CA VAL A 33 25.18 -13.64 8.47
C VAL A 33 26.23 -13.55 7.34
N ILE A 34 26.87 -12.40 7.15
CA ILE A 34 27.95 -12.24 6.16
C ILE A 34 29.09 -13.23 6.43
N SER A 35 29.47 -13.41 7.68
CA SER A 35 30.52 -14.36 8.04
C SER A 35 30.14 -15.79 7.67
N ILE A 36 28.92 -16.21 7.95
CA ILE A 36 28.37 -17.51 7.54
C ILE A 36 28.39 -17.69 6.03
N LEU A 37 27.96 -16.65 5.30
CA LEU A 37 27.91 -16.68 3.83
C LEU A 37 29.31 -16.74 3.18
N LYS A 38 30.32 -16.12 3.80
CA LYS A 38 31.73 -16.19 3.35
C LYS A 38 32.36 -17.59 3.55
N GLU A 39 32.02 -18.26 4.63
CA GLU A 39 32.54 -19.59 4.92
C GLU A 39 32.00 -20.72 4.04
N LYS A 40 30.93 -20.46 3.33
CA LYS A 40 30.12 -21.29 2.40
C LYS A 40 30.71 -22.66 2.09
N LYS A 41 30.40 -23.63 2.96
CA LYS A 41 30.80 -25.07 2.79
C LYS A 41 29.68 -25.89 2.16
N GLU A 42 28.42 -25.39 2.23
CA GLU A 42 27.22 -26.10 1.81
C GLU A 42 26.28 -25.18 1.07
N LYS A 43 25.18 -25.71 0.52
CA LYS A 43 24.10 -24.90 -0.05
C LYS A 43 23.37 -24.19 1.08
N ILE A 44 23.33 -22.86 1.02
CA ILE A 44 22.63 -22.00 1.99
C ILE A 44 21.38 -21.43 1.34
N VAL A 45 20.26 -21.49 2.03
CA VAL A 45 19.03 -20.77 1.67
C VAL A 45 18.79 -19.70 2.71
N LEU A 46 18.89 -18.43 2.31
CA LEU A 46 18.58 -17.28 3.15
C LEU A 46 17.14 -16.85 2.89
N LEU A 47 16.30 -16.90 3.93
CA LEU A 47 14.86 -16.60 3.83
C LEU A 47 14.48 -15.46 4.76
N GLY A 48 13.56 -14.63 4.32
CA GLY A 48 12.91 -13.63 5.15
C GLY A 48 13.10 -12.20 4.66
N HIS A 49 12.54 -11.27 5.43
CA HIS A 49 12.68 -9.85 5.16
C HIS A 49 14.15 -9.44 5.16
N GLY A 50 14.59 -8.87 4.06
CA GLY A 50 15.98 -8.43 3.91
C GLY A 50 16.96 -9.48 3.43
N ALA A 51 16.53 -10.67 3.01
CA ALA A 51 17.43 -11.67 2.40
C ALA A 51 18.15 -11.14 1.13
N LEU A 52 17.62 -10.09 0.51
CA LEU A 52 18.16 -9.47 -0.70
C LEU A 52 18.63 -8.02 -0.48
N ILE A 53 19.04 -7.66 0.75
CA ILE A 53 19.72 -6.37 0.97
C ILE A 53 21.11 -6.38 0.31
N ASP A 54 21.67 -5.20 0.09
CA ASP A 54 22.93 -5.02 -0.64
C ASP A 54 24.07 -5.81 -0.05
N GLU A 55 24.11 -5.96 1.26
CA GLU A 55 25.14 -6.67 1.99
C GLU A 55 25.14 -8.18 1.69
N PHE A 56 23.99 -8.74 1.30
CA PHE A 56 23.85 -10.17 1.02
C PHE A 56 23.85 -10.51 -0.46
N LEU A 57 23.46 -9.55 -1.33
CA LEU A 57 23.40 -9.77 -2.79
C LEU A 57 24.67 -10.34 -3.40
N PRO A 58 25.90 -9.93 -3.00
CA PRO A 58 27.13 -10.46 -3.59
C PRO A 58 27.35 -11.96 -3.34
N PHE A 59 26.68 -12.54 -2.35
CA PHE A 59 26.79 -13.94 -1.99
C PHE A 59 25.67 -14.83 -2.58
N ALA A 60 24.67 -14.20 -3.21
CA ALA A 60 23.52 -14.92 -3.74
C ALA A 60 23.76 -15.39 -5.18
N ASP A 61 23.78 -16.71 -5.38
CA ASP A 61 23.83 -17.32 -6.73
C ASP A 61 22.46 -17.23 -7.42
N VAL A 62 21.37 -17.33 -6.66
CA VAL A 62 19.97 -17.22 -7.14
C VAL A 62 19.19 -16.27 -6.24
N LYS A 63 18.51 -15.32 -6.84
CA LYS A 63 17.77 -14.24 -6.19
C LYS A 63 16.28 -14.37 -6.50
N VAL A 64 15.51 -14.69 -5.47
CA VAL A 64 14.07 -14.93 -5.59
C VAL A 64 13.32 -13.92 -4.74
N TYR A 65 12.34 -13.24 -5.31
CA TYR A 65 11.44 -12.37 -4.57
C TYR A 65 10.04 -13.00 -4.50
N MET A 66 9.50 -13.11 -3.29
CA MET A 66 8.16 -13.61 -3.06
C MET A 66 7.26 -12.42 -2.67
N ASP A 67 6.19 -12.22 -3.42
CA ASP A 67 5.28 -11.09 -3.24
C ASP A 67 3.84 -11.55 -3.08
N ILE A 68 3.05 -10.72 -2.42
CA ILE A 68 1.60 -10.88 -2.25
C ILE A 68 0.90 -9.58 -2.62
N SER A 69 -0.35 -9.69 -3.06
CA SER A 69 -1.17 -8.51 -3.34
C SER A 69 -1.44 -7.70 -2.06
N PRO A 70 -1.64 -6.38 -2.17
CA PRO A 70 -1.99 -5.53 -1.02
C PRO A 70 -3.23 -6.03 -0.28
N LYS A 71 -4.23 -6.53 -1.02
CA LYS A 71 -5.43 -7.14 -0.45
C LYS A 71 -5.10 -8.35 0.42
N GLU A 72 -4.28 -9.28 -0.08
CA GLU A 72 -3.89 -10.47 0.69
C GLU A 72 -3.05 -10.08 1.91
N ALA A 73 -2.16 -9.10 1.77
CA ALA A 73 -1.40 -8.56 2.90
C ALA A 73 -2.33 -8.04 4.01
N ALA A 74 -3.34 -7.23 3.66
CA ALA A 74 -4.33 -6.73 4.61
C ALA A 74 -5.16 -7.87 5.26
N LEU A 75 -5.56 -8.87 4.48
CA LEU A 75 -6.27 -10.05 5.00
C LEU A 75 -5.41 -10.86 5.97
N ARG A 76 -4.13 -11.06 5.69
CA ARG A 76 -3.18 -11.73 6.62
C ARG A 76 -3.00 -10.96 7.91
N CYS A 77 -2.90 -9.64 7.85
CA CYS A 77 -2.88 -8.79 9.03
C CYS A 77 -4.15 -8.94 9.88
N ASN A 78 -5.32 -8.96 9.25
CA ASN A 78 -6.60 -9.13 9.94
C ASN A 78 -6.74 -10.51 10.60
N ARG A 79 -6.22 -11.56 9.95
CA ARG A 79 -6.17 -12.92 10.49
C ARG A 79 -5.07 -13.13 11.54
N LYS A 80 -4.29 -12.09 11.87
CA LYS A 80 -3.14 -12.14 12.79
C LYS A 80 -2.02 -13.08 12.33
N GLU A 81 -1.88 -13.25 11.04
CA GLU A 81 -0.86 -14.07 10.41
C GLU A 81 0.42 -13.27 10.09
N TYR A 82 0.42 -11.99 10.41
CA TYR A 82 1.53 -11.07 10.19
C TYR A 82 1.99 -10.46 11.52
N ILE A 83 3.31 -10.31 11.62
CA ILE A 83 3.98 -9.66 12.75
C ILE A 83 4.88 -8.57 12.15
N ASN A 84 4.80 -7.36 12.70
CA ASN A 84 5.65 -6.26 12.23
C ASN A 84 7.14 -6.59 12.35
N ILE A 85 7.95 -6.07 11.43
CA ILE A 85 9.40 -6.31 11.39
C ILE A 85 10.04 -5.95 12.73
N GLY A 86 10.70 -6.95 13.35
CA GLY A 86 11.37 -6.82 14.64
C GLY A 86 10.49 -7.05 15.87
N ASP A 87 9.19 -7.24 15.73
CA ASP A 87 8.32 -7.63 16.83
C ASP A 87 8.35 -9.16 17.02
N LYS A 88 8.02 -9.62 18.22
CA LYS A 88 7.91 -11.05 18.54
C LYS A 88 6.46 -11.54 18.54
N VAL A 89 5.51 -10.64 18.70
CA VAL A 89 4.08 -10.91 18.75
C VAL A 89 3.32 -9.86 17.94
N ALA A 90 2.17 -10.26 17.41
CA ALA A 90 1.33 -9.34 16.66
C ALA A 90 0.77 -8.24 17.58
N ARG A 91 0.81 -7.01 17.11
CA ARG A 91 0.17 -5.85 17.75
C ARG A 91 -1.34 -5.89 17.59
N PRO A 92 -2.11 -5.09 18.37
CA PRO A 92 -3.50 -4.80 18.04
C PRO A 92 -3.62 -4.30 16.61
N PHE A 93 -4.70 -4.67 15.91
CA PHE A 93 -4.84 -4.47 14.46
C PHE A 93 -4.55 -3.03 13.98
N LYS A 94 -5.08 -2.01 14.69
CA LYS A 94 -4.84 -0.59 14.34
C LYS A 94 -3.36 -0.20 14.41
N GLU A 95 -2.66 -0.64 15.44
CA GLU A 95 -1.24 -0.37 15.62
C GLU A 95 -0.38 -1.14 14.62
N LEU A 96 -0.74 -2.40 14.37
CA LEU A 96 -0.11 -3.26 13.38
C LEU A 96 -0.20 -2.62 11.99
N MET A 97 -1.40 -2.22 11.57
CA MET A 97 -1.62 -1.61 10.25
C MET A 97 -0.93 -0.25 10.13
N ARG A 98 -0.97 0.57 11.18
CA ARG A 98 -0.25 1.85 11.19
C ARG A 98 1.24 1.65 11.01
N ARG A 99 1.85 0.74 11.76
CA ARG A 99 3.27 0.40 11.63
C ARG A 99 3.59 -0.17 10.25
N ASN A 100 2.76 -1.05 9.75
CA ASN A 100 2.88 -1.62 8.41
C ASN A 100 2.93 -0.53 7.35
N TYR A 101 1.92 0.34 7.33
CA TYR A 101 1.76 1.36 6.30
C TYR A 101 2.96 2.32 6.25
N TYR A 102 3.41 2.80 7.42
CA TYR A 102 4.42 3.86 7.46
C TYR A 102 5.86 3.36 7.53
N VAL A 103 6.10 2.11 7.90
CA VAL A 103 7.47 1.60 8.08
C VAL A 103 7.72 0.32 7.31
N ASP A 104 6.95 -0.74 7.60
CA ASP A 104 7.29 -2.06 7.08
C ASP A 104 7.09 -2.13 5.57
N PHE A 105 5.94 -1.65 5.07
CA PHE A 105 5.68 -1.59 3.63
C PHE A 105 6.63 -0.64 2.91
N GLU A 106 6.91 0.53 3.49
CA GLU A 106 7.83 1.48 2.87
C GLU A 106 9.24 0.91 2.73
N SER A 107 9.76 0.23 3.76
CA SER A 107 11.07 -0.39 3.71
C SER A 107 11.15 -1.53 2.69
N GLU A 108 10.08 -2.35 2.59
CA GLU A 108 9.97 -3.44 1.61
C GLU A 108 9.76 -2.91 0.19
N VAL A 109 8.92 -1.89 0.02
CA VAL A 109 8.69 -1.25 -1.29
C VAL A 109 9.99 -0.67 -1.83
N ASN A 110 10.81 -0.02 -0.99
CA ASN A 110 12.10 0.52 -1.39
C ASN A 110 13.08 -0.57 -1.82
N LEU A 111 13.13 -1.69 -1.10
CA LEU A 111 13.94 -2.85 -1.51
C LEU A 111 13.43 -3.43 -2.83
N ARG A 112 12.14 -3.73 -2.94
CA ARG A 112 11.53 -4.28 -4.14
C ARG A 112 11.75 -3.36 -5.35
N LYS A 113 11.52 -2.05 -5.19
CA LYS A 113 11.78 -1.05 -6.22
C LYS A 113 13.19 -1.21 -6.79
N LYS A 114 14.21 -1.22 -5.93
CA LYS A 114 15.60 -1.39 -6.33
C LYS A 114 15.84 -2.68 -7.10
N LEU A 115 15.31 -3.81 -6.61
CA LEU A 115 15.49 -5.12 -7.22
C LEU A 115 14.85 -5.20 -8.61
N VAL A 116 13.67 -4.62 -8.75
CA VAL A 116 12.86 -4.63 -9.98
C VAL A 116 13.40 -3.67 -11.03
N GLU A 117 13.69 -2.40 -10.66
CA GLU A 117 14.22 -1.39 -11.57
C GLU A 117 15.58 -1.80 -12.17
N ASN A 118 16.43 -2.43 -11.36
CA ASN A 118 17.75 -2.86 -11.79
C ASN A 118 17.79 -4.30 -12.32
N LYS A 119 16.63 -4.96 -12.45
CA LYS A 119 16.49 -6.34 -12.97
C LYS A 119 17.41 -7.34 -12.27
N ILE A 120 17.52 -7.22 -10.93
CA ILE A 120 18.44 -8.02 -10.11
C ILE A 120 17.93 -9.45 -9.91
N LEU A 121 16.60 -9.65 -9.99
CA LEU A 121 15.95 -10.91 -9.67
C LEU A 121 16.12 -11.97 -10.76
N ASP A 122 16.32 -13.21 -10.35
CA ASP A 122 16.25 -14.37 -11.24
C ASP A 122 14.81 -14.90 -11.34
N TYR A 123 14.08 -14.95 -10.20
CA TYR A 123 12.71 -15.44 -10.14
C TYR A 123 11.83 -14.53 -9.29
N TYR A 124 10.55 -14.55 -9.63
CA TYR A 124 9.47 -13.88 -8.90
C TYR A 124 8.36 -14.87 -8.57
N ILE A 125 7.96 -14.91 -7.29
CA ILE A 125 6.92 -15.80 -6.79
C ILE A 125 5.69 -15.01 -6.40
N PHE A 126 4.54 -15.41 -6.92
CA PHE A 126 3.22 -14.92 -6.53
C PHE A 126 2.67 -15.83 -5.44
N ALA A 127 2.44 -15.28 -4.24
CA ALA A 127 2.16 -16.06 -3.04
C ALA A 127 0.84 -15.69 -2.35
N ASP A 128 -0.13 -15.19 -3.09
CA ASP A 128 -1.48 -14.93 -2.57
C ASP A 128 -2.14 -16.24 -2.12
N ASP A 129 -2.02 -17.29 -2.92
CA ASP A 129 -2.44 -18.63 -2.55
C ASP A 129 -1.23 -19.43 -2.05
N ARG A 130 -1.22 -19.79 -0.76
CA ARG A 130 -0.12 -20.53 -0.14
C ARG A 130 0.01 -21.97 -0.62
N GLU A 131 -1.10 -22.55 -1.05
CA GLU A 131 -1.14 -23.94 -1.53
C GLU A 131 -0.74 -24.05 -3.00
N HIS A 132 -0.90 -22.94 -3.76
CA HIS A 132 -0.67 -22.92 -5.20
C HIS A 132 0.21 -21.72 -5.61
N LEU A 133 1.47 -21.77 -5.20
CA LEU A 133 2.45 -20.77 -5.58
C LEU A 133 2.70 -20.80 -7.10
N VAL A 134 2.84 -19.64 -7.69
CA VAL A 134 3.26 -19.49 -9.10
C VAL A 134 4.62 -18.80 -9.11
N MET A 135 5.59 -19.39 -9.77
CA MET A 135 6.93 -18.84 -9.94
C MET A 135 7.21 -18.62 -11.44
N LEU A 136 7.74 -17.47 -11.76
CA LEU A 136 8.23 -17.13 -13.10
C LEU A 136 9.70 -16.71 -13.04
N PRO A 137 10.48 -16.99 -14.09
CA PRO A 137 11.71 -16.23 -14.34
C PRO A 137 11.37 -14.74 -14.38
N TYR A 138 12.18 -13.91 -13.71
CA TYR A 138 11.88 -12.47 -13.69
C TYR A 138 11.96 -11.85 -15.09
N ALA A 139 12.82 -12.36 -15.96
CA ALA A 139 12.90 -11.94 -17.36
C ALA A 139 11.56 -12.09 -18.11
N ASP A 140 10.82 -13.19 -17.86
CA ASP A 140 9.52 -13.42 -18.50
C ASP A 140 8.47 -12.45 -17.93
N LEU A 141 8.51 -12.18 -16.62
CA LEU A 141 7.64 -11.18 -15.99
C LEU A 141 7.92 -9.78 -16.54
N ASP A 142 9.20 -9.41 -16.75
CA ASP A 142 9.58 -8.13 -17.34
C ASP A 142 9.06 -7.96 -18.77
N VAL A 143 9.04 -9.03 -19.58
CA VAL A 143 8.42 -9.05 -20.92
C VAL A 143 6.92 -8.82 -20.83
N ILE A 144 6.23 -9.50 -19.90
CA ILE A 144 4.79 -9.30 -19.67
C ILE A 144 4.51 -7.84 -19.31
N PHE A 145 5.29 -7.26 -18.42
CA PHE A 145 5.15 -5.86 -18.01
C PHE A 145 5.43 -4.91 -19.19
N GLU A 146 6.41 -5.20 -20.02
CA GLU A 146 6.70 -4.40 -21.21
C GLU A 146 5.50 -4.36 -22.16
N GLU A 147 4.96 -5.53 -22.51
CA GLU A 147 3.79 -5.61 -23.38
C GLU A 147 2.57 -4.89 -22.79
N MET A 148 2.33 -5.02 -21.50
CA MET A 148 1.24 -4.36 -20.81
C MET A 148 1.40 -2.84 -20.81
N SER A 149 2.62 -2.32 -20.70
CA SER A 149 2.90 -0.88 -20.61
C SER A 149 2.60 -0.12 -21.93
N HIS A 150 2.43 -0.84 -23.04
CA HIS A 150 2.03 -0.29 -24.34
C HIS A 150 0.53 -0.45 -24.64
N LYS A 151 -0.26 -0.93 -23.69
CA LYS A 151 -1.70 -1.20 -23.87
C LYS A 151 -2.50 -0.57 -22.72
N PRO A 152 -3.76 -0.21 -22.94
CA PRO A 152 -4.64 0.16 -21.84
C PRO A 152 -4.74 -0.98 -20.83
N PHE A 153 -4.60 -0.64 -19.54
CA PHE A 153 -4.75 -1.59 -18.46
C PHE A 153 -5.74 -1.06 -17.43
N ARG A 154 -6.25 -1.94 -16.59
CA ARG A 154 -7.09 -1.62 -15.46
C ARG A 154 -6.60 -2.36 -14.22
N CYS A 155 -6.54 -1.67 -13.10
CA CYS A 155 -6.28 -2.32 -11.83
C CYS A 155 -7.44 -3.23 -11.42
N LYS A 156 -7.15 -4.26 -10.65
CA LYS A 156 -8.16 -5.09 -10.01
C LYS A 156 -8.80 -4.29 -8.88
N PRO A 157 -10.11 -4.02 -8.92
CA PRO A 157 -10.76 -3.18 -7.93
C PRO A 157 -10.82 -3.87 -6.56
N VAL A 158 -10.71 -3.06 -5.50
CA VAL A 158 -10.91 -3.50 -4.12
C VAL A 158 -12.20 -2.87 -3.58
N TYR A 159 -13.11 -3.71 -3.10
CA TYR A 159 -14.41 -3.29 -2.56
C TYR A 159 -14.35 -3.27 -1.05
N LEU A 160 -14.74 -2.15 -0.43
CA LEU A 160 -14.63 -1.95 1.01
C LEU A 160 -15.97 -1.59 1.65
N GLU A 161 -16.30 -2.31 2.70
CA GLU A 161 -17.37 -1.92 3.63
C GLU A 161 -16.93 -0.73 4.48
N GLY A 162 -17.88 0.07 4.92
CA GLY A 162 -17.60 1.18 5.83
C GLY A 162 -18.83 1.64 6.60
N VAL A 163 -18.63 2.58 7.50
CA VAL A 163 -19.67 3.09 8.41
C VAL A 163 -20.81 3.77 7.64
N TRP A 164 -20.47 4.37 6.50
CA TRP A 164 -21.41 5.15 5.67
C TRP A 164 -21.70 4.51 4.29
N GLY A 165 -21.29 3.26 4.09
CA GLY A 165 -21.42 2.60 2.80
C GLY A 165 -22.86 2.48 2.29
N GLY A 166 -23.01 2.62 0.99
CA GLY A 166 -24.28 2.53 0.27
C GLY A 166 -24.50 1.17 -0.39
N PHE A 167 -25.54 1.11 -1.22
CA PHE A 167 -26.00 -0.11 -1.88
C PHE A 167 -26.12 -0.01 -3.39
N PHE A 168 -25.84 1.16 -3.99
CA PHE A 168 -25.88 1.36 -5.43
C PHE A 168 -24.84 0.47 -6.12
N MET A 169 -23.58 0.57 -5.71
CA MET A 169 -22.50 -0.21 -6.33
C MET A 169 -22.59 -1.71 -6.02
N MET A 170 -23.19 -2.08 -4.89
CA MET A 170 -23.49 -3.49 -4.61
C MET A 170 -24.38 -4.11 -5.68
N ARG A 171 -25.40 -3.35 -6.12
CA ARG A 171 -26.31 -3.76 -7.19
C ARG A 171 -25.62 -3.73 -8.55
N GLU A 172 -25.00 -2.61 -8.90
CA GLU A 172 -24.40 -2.40 -10.24
C GLU A 172 -23.23 -3.34 -10.54
N ARG A 173 -22.50 -3.77 -9.50
CA ARG A 173 -21.36 -4.69 -9.62
C ARG A 173 -21.68 -6.12 -9.20
N ASN A 174 -22.93 -6.39 -8.83
CA ASN A 174 -23.36 -7.70 -8.36
C ASN A 174 -22.45 -8.24 -7.25
N LEU A 175 -22.16 -7.40 -6.24
CA LEU A 175 -21.27 -7.78 -5.15
C LEU A 175 -21.89 -8.85 -4.24
N PRO A 176 -21.06 -9.59 -3.49
CA PRO A 176 -21.55 -10.64 -2.60
C PRO A 176 -22.60 -10.11 -1.59
N LYS A 177 -23.71 -10.81 -1.47
CA LYS A 177 -24.78 -10.46 -0.50
C LYS A 177 -24.34 -10.56 0.97
N THR A 178 -23.19 -11.17 1.22
CA THR A 178 -22.56 -11.21 2.54
C THR A 178 -21.90 -9.90 2.96
N MET A 179 -21.66 -9.00 2.01
CA MET A 179 -21.22 -7.65 2.31
C MET A 179 -22.35 -6.85 2.96
N LYS A 180 -22.04 -6.11 4.02
CA LYS A 180 -22.98 -5.24 4.72
C LYS A 180 -23.38 -4.02 3.91
N ASN A 181 -22.45 -3.46 3.17
CA ASN A 181 -22.57 -2.31 2.28
C ASN A 181 -21.30 -2.19 1.42
N CYS A 182 -21.23 -1.16 0.57
CA CYS A 182 -20.01 -0.78 -0.13
C CYS A 182 -19.78 0.71 0.08
N SER A 183 -18.72 1.09 0.78
CA SER A 183 -18.34 2.50 0.96
C SER A 183 -17.44 2.96 -0.16
N TRP A 184 -16.42 2.18 -0.47
CA TRP A 184 -15.41 2.51 -1.49
C TRP A 184 -15.20 1.37 -2.46
N ILE A 185 -14.94 1.75 -3.70
CA ILE A 185 -14.33 0.87 -4.68
C ILE A 185 -13.02 1.52 -5.10
N PHE A 186 -11.91 0.96 -4.66
CA PHE A 186 -10.59 1.41 -5.08
C PHE A 186 -10.28 0.83 -6.46
N ASP A 187 -10.46 1.62 -7.49
CA ASP A 187 -10.06 1.27 -8.86
C ASP A 187 -8.60 1.64 -9.15
N MET A 188 -8.11 2.74 -8.52
CA MET A 188 -6.74 3.20 -8.64
C MET A 188 -6.29 3.90 -7.35
N ILE A 189 -6.12 3.14 -6.29
CA ILE A 189 -5.39 3.58 -5.10
C ILE A 189 -4.07 2.79 -5.11
N PRO A 190 -2.96 3.39 -5.56
CA PRO A 190 -1.76 2.66 -5.99
C PRO A 190 -1.17 1.69 -4.96
N SER A 191 -1.28 2.02 -3.67
CA SER A 191 -0.81 1.16 -2.56
C SER A 191 -1.76 0.01 -2.22
N GLU A 192 -3.02 0.06 -2.69
CA GLU A 192 -4.09 -0.85 -2.28
C GLU A 192 -4.52 -1.80 -3.41
N VAL A 193 -4.16 -1.48 -4.64
CA VAL A 193 -4.59 -2.23 -5.81
C VAL A 193 -3.48 -3.06 -6.42
N SER A 194 -3.88 -4.02 -7.21
CA SER A 194 -3.00 -4.89 -8.00
C SER A 194 -3.42 -4.87 -9.46
N ILE A 195 -2.56 -5.39 -10.31
CA ILE A 195 -2.89 -5.73 -11.69
C ILE A 195 -2.91 -7.24 -11.85
N VAL A 196 -3.64 -7.70 -12.84
CA VAL A 196 -3.73 -9.11 -13.18
C VAL A 196 -3.14 -9.32 -14.57
N ALA A 197 -2.17 -10.22 -14.66
CA ALA A 197 -1.60 -10.67 -15.90
C ALA A 197 -1.91 -12.16 -16.17
N LEU A 198 -1.71 -12.58 -17.39
CA LEU A 198 -1.78 -13.99 -17.78
C LEU A 198 -0.37 -14.47 -18.11
N ALA A 199 0.10 -15.46 -17.39
CA ALA A 199 1.36 -16.14 -17.66
C ALA A 199 1.07 -17.60 -18.02
N ASN A 200 1.28 -18.00 -19.27
CA ASN A 200 0.98 -19.34 -19.77
C ASN A 200 -0.44 -19.83 -19.41
N GLY A 201 -1.43 -18.94 -19.56
CA GLY A 201 -2.84 -19.22 -19.24
C GLY A 201 -3.19 -19.19 -17.73
N LYS A 202 -2.23 -19.03 -16.84
CA LYS A 202 -2.48 -18.83 -15.41
C LYS A 202 -2.58 -17.35 -15.08
N ARG A 203 -3.58 -17.02 -14.27
CA ARG A 203 -3.68 -15.65 -13.71
C ARG A 203 -2.65 -15.48 -12.62
N VAL A 204 -1.89 -14.40 -12.73
CA VAL A 204 -0.97 -13.91 -11.68
C VAL A 204 -1.40 -12.52 -11.28
N GLU A 205 -1.32 -12.22 -10.00
CA GLU A 205 -1.70 -10.94 -9.44
C GLU A 205 -0.46 -10.27 -8.84
N VAL A 206 -0.21 -9.03 -9.24
CA VAL A 206 1.00 -8.27 -8.88
C VAL A 206 0.57 -6.98 -8.23
N PRO A 207 1.19 -6.55 -7.11
CA PRO A 207 0.99 -5.21 -6.59
C PRO A 207 1.22 -4.16 -7.67
N PHE A 208 0.33 -3.17 -7.76
CA PHE A 208 0.45 -2.15 -8.81
C PHE A 208 1.79 -1.43 -8.78
N TYR A 209 2.33 -1.15 -7.58
CA TYR A 209 3.64 -0.54 -7.46
C TYR A 209 4.79 -1.40 -8.00
N THR A 210 4.71 -2.72 -7.99
CA THR A 210 5.73 -3.56 -8.63
C THR A 210 5.78 -3.29 -10.13
N TYR A 211 4.62 -3.19 -10.77
CA TYR A 211 4.51 -2.86 -12.20
C TYR A 211 4.98 -1.42 -12.50
N VAL A 212 4.57 -0.44 -11.67
CA VAL A 212 5.01 0.96 -11.82
C VAL A 212 6.52 1.08 -11.67
N HIS A 213 7.15 0.38 -10.72
CA HIS A 213 8.59 0.39 -10.57
C HIS A 213 9.32 -0.25 -11.75
N ALA A 214 8.75 -1.31 -12.33
CA ALA A 214 9.34 -1.95 -13.50
C ALA A 214 9.24 -1.09 -14.77
N LYS A 215 8.11 -0.39 -14.97
CA LYS A 215 7.76 0.28 -16.24
C LYS A 215 7.25 1.71 -16.06
N GLY A 216 7.65 2.39 -14.99
CA GLY A 216 7.16 3.72 -14.64
C GLY A 216 7.31 4.76 -15.76
N ILE A 217 8.43 4.75 -16.50
CA ILE A 217 8.64 5.69 -17.61
C ILE A 217 7.60 5.46 -18.73
N ASN A 218 7.29 4.22 -19.06
CA ASN A 218 6.27 3.91 -20.07
C ASN A 218 4.85 4.28 -19.58
N ILE A 219 4.59 4.14 -18.27
CA ILE A 219 3.26 4.34 -17.67
C ILE A 219 2.99 5.82 -17.40
N MET A 220 3.96 6.56 -16.87
CA MET A 220 3.79 7.93 -16.37
C MET A 220 4.59 8.97 -17.12
N GLY A 221 5.60 8.56 -17.91
CA GLY A 221 6.60 9.45 -18.48
C GLY A 221 7.73 9.81 -17.50
N LYS A 222 8.88 10.17 -18.06
CA LYS A 222 10.10 10.43 -17.28
C LYS A 222 9.94 11.56 -16.27
N ASP A 223 9.35 12.67 -16.66
CA ASP A 223 9.21 13.85 -15.80
C ASP A 223 8.34 13.54 -14.56
N CYS A 224 7.30 12.74 -14.74
CA CYS A 224 6.43 12.31 -13.65
C CYS A 224 7.17 11.36 -12.70
N VAL A 225 7.91 10.39 -13.23
CA VAL A 225 8.75 9.48 -12.42
C VAL A 225 9.75 10.26 -11.59
N ASP A 226 10.43 11.24 -12.19
CA ASP A 226 11.45 12.05 -11.51
C ASP A 226 10.84 12.94 -10.43
N TYR A 227 9.70 13.57 -10.72
CA TYR A 227 9.02 14.47 -9.78
C TYR A 227 8.44 13.71 -8.57
N PHE A 228 7.72 12.62 -8.82
CA PHE A 228 7.07 11.82 -7.79
C PHE A 228 7.96 10.70 -7.21
N LYS A 229 9.23 10.63 -7.57
CA LYS A 229 10.19 9.64 -7.07
C LYS A 229 9.76 8.18 -7.30
N GLY A 230 8.99 7.94 -8.37
CA GLY A 230 8.43 6.64 -8.70
C GLY A 230 7.09 6.31 -8.04
N TYR A 231 6.53 7.23 -7.24
CA TYR A 231 5.15 7.10 -6.78
C TYR A 231 4.18 7.48 -7.90
N PHE A 232 3.13 6.69 -8.05
CA PHE A 232 2.07 6.99 -9.01
C PHE A 232 1.14 8.08 -8.44
N PRO A 233 0.99 9.24 -9.13
CA PRO A 233 0.38 10.41 -8.52
C PRO A 233 -1.14 10.42 -8.54
N ILE A 234 -1.78 9.57 -9.35
CA ILE A 234 -3.23 9.58 -9.54
C ILE A 234 -3.86 8.58 -8.59
N ARG A 235 -4.95 8.99 -7.95
CA ARG A 235 -5.86 8.14 -7.18
C ARG A 235 -7.24 8.27 -7.77
N PHE A 236 -7.96 7.15 -7.83
CA PHE A 236 -9.34 7.10 -8.30
C PHE A 236 -10.11 6.02 -7.55
N ASN A 237 -11.22 6.43 -6.97
CA ASN A 237 -12.17 5.52 -6.33
C ASN A 237 -13.60 5.97 -6.56
N TYR A 238 -14.54 5.07 -6.36
CA TYR A 238 -15.95 5.39 -6.21
C TYR A 238 -16.29 5.44 -4.73
N ASP A 239 -17.11 6.41 -4.36
CA ASP A 239 -17.74 6.52 -3.06
C ASP A 239 -19.24 6.27 -3.23
N ASP A 240 -19.80 5.38 -2.42
CA ASP A 240 -21.20 5.03 -2.47
C ASP A 240 -21.89 5.31 -1.13
N THR A 241 -22.81 6.26 -1.14
CA THR A 241 -23.64 6.62 0.00
C THR A 241 -25.13 6.40 -0.26
N TRP A 242 -25.49 5.71 -1.33
CA TRP A 242 -26.89 5.49 -1.72
C TRP A 242 -27.62 4.61 -0.71
N HIS A 243 -28.66 5.18 -0.10
CA HIS A 243 -29.40 4.59 1.03
C HIS A 243 -28.54 4.28 2.26
N SER A 244 -27.42 4.97 2.42
CA SER A 244 -26.61 4.87 3.63
C SER A 244 -27.34 5.40 4.86
N ASN A 245 -27.06 4.79 6.01
CA ASN A 245 -27.55 5.25 7.33
C ASN A 245 -26.62 6.31 7.96
N GLY A 246 -25.55 6.71 7.28
CA GLY A 246 -24.57 7.65 7.81
C GLY A 246 -24.01 8.60 6.75
N ASN A 247 -23.50 9.73 7.20
CA ASN A 247 -22.79 10.66 6.35
C ASN A 247 -21.35 10.20 6.15
N MET A 248 -20.75 10.60 5.01
CA MET A 248 -19.32 10.48 4.79
C MET A 248 -18.53 11.21 5.88
N SER A 249 -17.31 10.77 6.10
CA SER A 249 -16.39 11.45 7.02
C SER A 249 -16.09 12.87 6.56
N ILE A 250 -15.89 13.76 7.53
CA ILE A 250 -15.33 15.08 7.28
C ILE A 250 -13.82 14.91 7.09
N GLN A 251 -13.30 15.40 5.96
CA GLN A 251 -11.88 15.32 5.62
C GLN A 251 -11.31 16.70 5.37
N CYS A 252 -10.06 16.89 5.75
CA CYS A 252 -9.27 18.09 5.46
C CYS A 252 -7.92 17.65 4.92
N HIS A 253 -7.63 18.03 3.67
CA HIS A 253 -6.35 17.79 3.05
C HIS A 253 -5.40 18.95 3.34
N PRO A 254 -4.31 18.71 4.08
CA PRO A 254 -3.40 19.77 4.48
C PRO A 254 -2.51 20.25 3.33
N TYR A 255 -1.89 21.43 3.51
CA TYR A 255 -0.94 21.97 2.53
C TYR A 255 0.35 21.15 2.46
N ASP A 256 1.03 21.20 1.30
CA ASP A 256 2.31 20.54 1.03
C ASP A 256 3.35 20.74 2.13
N SER A 257 3.51 21.99 2.59
CA SER A 257 4.48 22.32 3.64
C SER A 257 4.22 21.56 4.95
N TYR A 258 2.93 21.42 5.31
CA TYR A 258 2.52 20.69 6.49
C TYR A 258 2.76 19.19 6.35
N ILE A 259 2.31 18.59 5.22
CA ILE A 259 2.45 17.15 4.96
C ILE A 259 3.93 16.75 4.94
N LYS A 260 4.76 17.49 4.24
CA LYS A 260 6.20 17.24 4.16
C LYS A 260 6.88 17.32 5.53
N LYS A 261 6.53 18.33 6.31
CA LYS A 261 7.09 18.54 7.66
C LYS A 261 6.64 17.46 8.65
N MET A 262 5.34 17.16 8.69
CA MET A 262 4.75 16.29 9.72
C MET A 262 4.85 14.82 9.37
N TYR A 263 4.59 14.46 8.13
CA TYR A 263 4.44 13.05 7.73
C TYR A 263 5.54 12.55 6.77
N GLY A 264 6.35 13.46 6.22
CA GLY A 264 7.40 13.09 5.26
C GLY A 264 6.88 12.70 3.88
N GLU A 265 5.61 12.98 3.60
CA GLU A 265 5.00 12.66 2.30
C GLU A 265 5.42 13.67 1.23
N LEU A 266 5.34 13.26 -0.04
CA LEU A 266 5.85 14.04 -1.17
C LEU A 266 5.03 15.29 -1.46
N GLY A 267 3.74 15.28 -1.23
CA GLY A 267 2.85 16.38 -1.51
C GLY A 267 1.43 16.15 -1.03
N ARG A 268 0.61 17.21 -1.16
CA ARG A 268 -0.80 17.18 -0.81
C ARG A 268 -1.60 16.32 -1.80
N GLN A 269 -2.78 15.92 -1.38
CA GLN A 269 -3.82 15.38 -2.24
C GLN A 269 -4.77 16.52 -2.64
N ASP A 270 -4.86 16.80 -3.94
CA ASP A 270 -5.95 17.58 -4.51
C ASP A 270 -7.09 16.62 -4.85
N GLU A 271 -8.30 16.94 -4.42
CA GLU A 271 -9.46 16.06 -4.56
C GLU A 271 -10.61 16.77 -5.26
N SER A 272 -11.28 16.04 -6.14
CA SER A 272 -12.49 16.49 -6.83
C SER A 272 -13.47 15.34 -6.96
N TYR A 273 -14.77 15.67 -7.07
CA TYR A 273 -15.84 14.70 -7.23
C TYR A 273 -16.56 14.87 -8.57
N TYR A 274 -16.89 13.73 -9.17
CA TYR A 274 -17.87 13.64 -10.23
C TYR A 274 -19.08 12.85 -9.71
N ILE A 275 -20.26 13.47 -9.67
CA ILE A 275 -21.47 12.82 -9.19
C ILE A 275 -22.06 11.99 -10.32
N VAL A 276 -22.03 10.68 -10.16
CA VAL A 276 -22.56 9.73 -11.15
C VAL A 276 -24.08 9.61 -11.02
N GLU A 277 -24.59 9.52 -9.80
CA GLU A 277 -26.00 9.35 -9.47
C GLU A 277 -26.30 10.05 -8.14
N ALA A 278 -27.45 10.67 -8.02
CA ALA A 278 -27.87 11.35 -6.81
C ALA A 278 -29.39 11.24 -6.62
N ALA A 279 -29.82 10.90 -5.41
CA ALA A 279 -31.22 10.97 -5.03
C ALA A 279 -31.66 12.44 -4.91
N GLU A 280 -32.97 12.69 -5.01
CA GLU A 280 -33.52 14.02 -4.80
C GLU A 280 -33.17 14.52 -3.39
N GLY A 281 -32.65 15.75 -3.32
CA GLY A 281 -32.24 16.37 -2.06
C GLY A 281 -30.89 15.90 -1.50
N ALA A 282 -30.19 14.99 -2.17
CA ALA A 282 -28.82 14.60 -1.78
C ALA A 282 -27.87 15.81 -1.82
N LYS A 283 -26.93 15.85 -0.86
CA LYS A 283 -26.00 16.98 -0.69
C LYS A 283 -24.60 16.49 -0.35
N THR A 284 -23.62 17.22 -0.87
CA THR A 284 -22.23 17.14 -0.42
C THR A 284 -21.87 18.48 0.22
N PHE A 285 -21.29 18.43 1.42
CA PHE A 285 -20.84 19.62 2.12
C PHE A 285 -19.39 19.93 1.74
N LEU A 286 -19.12 21.19 1.38
CA LEU A 286 -17.80 21.65 0.98
C LEU A 286 -17.48 22.97 1.66
N GLY A 287 -16.47 22.96 2.54
CA GLY A 287 -16.01 24.15 3.26
C GLY A 287 -16.95 24.59 4.40
N PHE A 288 -16.62 25.75 4.97
CA PHE A 288 -17.35 26.32 6.08
C PHE A 288 -18.39 27.35 5.61
N LYS A 289 -19.47 27.49 6.36
CA LYS A 289 -20.39 28.60 6.17
C LYS A 289 -19.69 29.94 6.48
N LYS A 290 -20.12 31.01 5.84
CA LYS A 290 -19.65 32.35 6.15
C LYS A 290 -19.87 32.66 7.63
N GLY A 291 -18.81 33.06 8.33
CA GLY A 291 -18.84 33.36 9.76
C GLY A 291 -18.70 32.15 10.70
N ALA A 292 -18.40 30.96 10.15
CA ALA A 292 -18.03 29.82 11.01
C ALA A 292 -16.74 30.11 11.79
N ASP A 293 -16.76 29.75 13.06
CA ASP A 293 -15.60 29.88 13.93
C ASP A 293 -14.76 28.58 13.90
N PRO A 294 -13.49 28.62 13.47
CA PRO A 294 -12.63 27.45 13.44
C PRO A 294 -12.38 26.83 14.83
N ASP A 295 -12.32 27.67 15.87
CA ASP A 295 -12.09 27.19 17.24
C ASP A 295 -13.30 26.45 17.81
N GLU A 296 -14.52 26.93 17.51
CA GLU A 296 -15.75 26.23 17.82
C GLU A 296 -15.81 24.88 17.09
N PHE A 297 -15.48 24.86 15.80
CA PHE A 297 -15.42 23.63 15.03
C PHE A 297 -14.44 22.62 15.65
N MET A 298 -13.22 23.05 16.00
CA MET A 298 -12.23 22.19 16.64
C MET A 298 -12.67 21.71 18.03
N ALA A 299 -13.40 22.52 18.78
CA ALA A 299 -13.98 22.11 20.06
C ALA A 299 -15.01 20.98 19.87
N LYS A 300 -15.86 21.09 18.84
CA LYS A 300 -16.86 20.07 18.50
C LYS A 300 -16.22 18.77 18.02
N VAL A 301 -15.15 18.83 17.22
CA VAL A 301 -14.38 17.65 16.81
C VAL A 301 -13.85 16.91 18.04
N LYS A 302 -13.21 17.62 18.97
CA LYS A 302 -12.67 17.04 20.22
C LYS A 302 -13.77 16.47 21.13
N GLU A 303 -14.93 17.09 21.17
CA GLU A 303 -16.10 16.58 21.88
C GLU A 303 -16.59 15.26 21.26
N SER A 304 -16.75 15.24 19.95
CA SER A 304 -17.13 14.04 19.19
C SER A 304 -16.15 12.87 19.37
N GLU A 305 -14.85 13.15 19.38
CA GLU A 305 -13.82 12.13 19.67
C GLU A 305 -13.97 11.49 21.05
N LYS A 306 -14.40 12.27 22.05
CA LYS A 306 -14.58 11.79 23.44
C LYS A 306 -15.90 11.06 23.65
N THR A 307 -16.96 11.54 23.04
CA THR A 307 -18.33 11.04 23.30
C THR A 307 -18.77 9.98 22.30
N GLY A 308 -18.14 9.94 21.13
CA GLY A 308 -18.59 9.15 19.98
C GLY A 308 -19.84 9.71 19.29
N GLU A 309 -20.32 10.88 19.71
CA GLU A 309 -21.44 11.57 19.08
C GLU A 309 -20.97 12.31 17.83
N LYS A 310 -21.85 12.35 16.79
CA LYS A 310 -21.55 12.99 15.49
C LYS A 310 -21.96 14.47 15.48
#